data_65258729a13ca234602c72c598c874d8
#
_entry.id   65258729a13ca234602c72c598c874d8
#
_cell.length_a   1.000
_cell.length_b   1.000
_cell.length_c   1.000
_cell.angle_alpha   90.00
_cell.angle_beta   90.00
_cell.angle_gamma   90.00
#
_symmetry.space_group_name_H-M   'P 1'
#
loop_
_entity.id
_entity.type
_entity.pdbx_description
1 polymer ?
#
loop_
_entity_poly.entity_id
_entity_poly.type
_entity_poly.pdbx_seq_one_letter_code
_entity_poly.pdbx_strand_id
1 'polypeptide(L)'
;MPQVYDCFTFYNELDLLEVRLRHLYEFVDHFVIVEGSLTHSGKPKNFVFEDNRARFQWAQDKIVHVKADLPKSGTRWARENIQRQFILHGLVDASREDFVLVGDCDEIPSSGAIAGLRNIIPEVFGLEQKACGWYANWYDPRHSWVGTVMCRVGNLWETKSPQYLRDNRFNFRRIRDGGCHFTFLGDVPGAIAKIEAFAHAEYDILENKDPVVMAWRRELGLAPFGKPDDFNGRLLDVNDPSFPPYLREHRNDYPTLFKPSPVELAGAIQGWMPAPELAWLAKTAEDRKIIVEVGSWKGRSTKALAASTPGVVYAIDHWEGSKDEIDSTHAEAVRLTPDGLYAIFAANLATEIAAGRVVPIRADSVAGAARLRELLGDRKADMVFIDCDHSYEAVKRDIELYRTFLAPGGILCGHDYEPGGPGVIQAVNELVPGFSMGGGTIWFR
;
A
#
# COMPACT_ATOMS: atom_id res chain seq x y z
N MET A 1 8.65 39.34 -0.18
CA MET A 1 9.37 38.08 -0.46
C MET A 1 8.71 37.46 -1.68
N PRO A 2 9.43 36.72 -2.52
CA PRO A 2 8.80 35.98 -3.62
C PRO A 2 7.71 35.04 -3.12
N GLN A 3 6.58 35.04 -3.82
CA GLN A 3 5.42 34.17 -3.52
C GLN A 3 5.62 32.78 -4.15
N VAL A 4 4.90 31.80 -3.65
CA VAL A 4 4.88 30.41 -4.16
C VAL A 4 3.49 30.09 -4.70
N TYR A 5 3.43 29.75 -5.97
CA TYR A 5 2.24 29.30 -6.69
C TYR A 5 2.30 27.79 -6.89
N ASP A 6 1.36 27.04 -6.31
CA ASP A 6 1.20 25.62 -6.55
C ASP A 6 0.11 25.40 -7.62
N CYS A 7 0.52 25.06 -8.85
CA CYS A 7 -0.35 24.99 -10.02
C CYS A 7 -0.50 23.54 -10.49
N PHE A 8 -1.73 23.06 -10.56
CA PHE A 8 -1.99 21.68 -10.94
C PHE A 8 -3.32 21.50 -11.68
N THR A 9 -3.38 20.44 -12.50
CA THR A 9 -4.63 19.99 -13.11
C THR A 9 -5.42 19.18 -12.09
N PHE A 10 -6.75 19.35 -12.12
CA PHE A 10 -7.69 18.68 -11.21
C PHE A 10 -8.83 18.03 -12.00
N TYR A 11 -9.26 16.86 -11.55
CA TYR A 11 -10.39 16.13 -12.16
C TYR A 11 -11.54 15.95 -11.17
N ASN A 12 -11.41 15.07 -10.16
CA ASN A 12 -12.45 14.75 -9.19
C ASN A 12 -11.92 14.25 -7.84
N GLU A 13 -10.62 14.30 -7.60
CA GLU A 13 -9.91 13.73 -6.43
C GLU A 13 -10.04 14.68 -5.21
N LEU A 14 -11.28 14.85 -4.67
CA LEU A 14 -11.55 15.85 -3.61
C LEU A 14 -10.77 15.59 -2.31
N ASP A 15 -10.64 14.32 -1.88
CA ASP A 15 -9.90 13.97 -0.67
C ASP A 15 -8.41 14.27 -0.84
N LEU A 16 -7.87 13.93 -2.01
CA LEU A 16 -6.48 14.18 -2.32
C LEU A 16 -6.19 15.68 -2.48
N LEU A 17 -7.14 16.44 -3.06
CA LEU A 17 -7.08 17.88 -3.11
C LEU A 17 -7.03 18.47 -1.69
N GLU A 18 -7.88 18.01 -0.77
CA GLU A 18 -7.85 18.48 0.61
C GLU A 18 -6.52 18.19 1.30
N VAL A 19 -6.02 16.96 1.16
CA VAL A 19 -4.69 16.57 1.67
C VAL A 19 -3.60 17.50 1.13
N ARG A 20 -3.59 17.78 -0.20
CA ARG A 20 -2.61 18.66 -0.82
C ARG A 20 -2.68 20.08 -0.24
N LEU A 21 -3.86 20.66 -0.21
CA LEU A 21 -4.07 22.01 0.31
C LEU A 21 -3.67 22.11 1.80
N ARG A 22 -4.12 21.17 2.64
CA ARG A 22 -3.79 21.12 4.08
C ARG A 22 -2.30 20.97 4.33
N HIS A 23 -1.67 20.04 3.61
CA HIS A 23 -0.24 19.77 3.75
C HIS A 23 0.64 20.96 3.37
N LEU A 24 0.25 21.68 2.31
CA LEU A 24 1.06 22.77 1.73
C LEU A 24 0.63 24.16 2.17
N TYR A 25 -0.41 24.32 2.98
CA TYR A 25 -1.03 25.59 3.29
C TYR A 25 -0.04 26.64 3.81
N GLU A 26 0.88 26.26 4.71
CA GLU A 26 1.87 27.17 5.29
C GLU A 26 3.06 27.49 4.35
N PHE A 27 3.21 26.72 3.27
CA PHE A 27 4.35 26.83 2.36
C PHE A 27 4.01 27.51 1.02
N VAL A 28 2.72 27.55 0.68
CA VAL A 28 2.19 28.03 -0.59
C VAL A 28 1.35 29.28 -0.36
N ASP A 29 1.55 30.28 -1.19
CA ASP A 29 0.78 31.53 -1.14
C ASP A 29 -0.47 31.45 -2.03
N HIS A 30 -0.40 30.75 -3.16
CA HIS A 30 -1.52 30.59 -4.10
C HIS A 30 -1.62 29.16 -4.63
N PHE A 31 -2.79 28.55 -4.54
CA PHE A 31 -3.13 27.27 -5.16
C PHE A 31 -3.92 27.51 -6.45
N VAL A 32 -3.30 27.27 -7.58
CA VAL A 32 -3.94 27.43 -8.91
C VAL A 32 -4.51 26.07 -9.33
N ILE A 33 -5.81 25.92 -9.16
CA ILE A 33 -6.56 24.68 -9.48
C ILE A 33 -7.13 24.83 -10.89
N VAL A 34 -6.60 24.06 -11.85
CA VAL A 34 -7.07 24.11 -13.24
C VAL A 34 -8.01 22.93 -13.52
N GLU A 35 -9.28 23.25 -13.75
CA GLU A 35 -10.31 22.25 -13.98
C GLU A 35 -10.93 22.37 -15.38
N GLY A 36 -10.94 21.24 -16.13
CA GLY A 36 -11.48 21.20 -17.49
C GLY A 36 -13.01 21.08 -17.55
N SER A 37 -13.64 21.68 -18.58
CA SER A 37 -15.07 21.53 -18.91
C SER A 37 -15.43 20.14 -19.45
N LEU A 38 -14.42 19.40 -19.93
CA LEU A 38 -14.52 18.03 -20.42
C LEU A 38 -13.48 17.15 -19.70
N THR A 39 -13.73 15.84 -19.67
CA THR A 39 -12.67 14.85 -19.41
C THR A 39 -11.65 14.86 -20.56
N HIS A 40 -10.46 14.30 -20.37
CA HIS A 40 -9.51 14.16 -21.49
C HIS A 40 -10.04 13.22 -22.57
N SER A 41 -10.92 12.27 -22.22
CA SER A 41 -11.63 11.45 -23.21
C SER A 41 -12.72 12.19 -23.99
N GLY A 42 -13.03 13.45 -23.61
CA GLY A 42 -13.97 14.32 -24.31
C GLY A 42 -15.42 14.25 -23.82
N LYS A 43 -15.69 13.55 -22.71
CA LYS A 43 -17.01 13.51 -22.08
C LYS A 43 -17.25 14.82 -21.30
N PRO A 44 -18.45 15.46 -21.39
CA PRO A 44 -18.80 16.62 -20.58
C PRO A 44 -18.76 16.26 -19.08
N LYS A 45 -18.30 17.19 -18.26
CA LYS A 45 -18.32 17.07 -16.80
C LYS A 45 -18.65 18.41 -16.14
N ASN A 46 -19.17 18.35 -14.92
CA ASN A 46 -19.30 19.53 -14.08
C ASN A 46 -17.93 19.98 -13.57
N PHE A 47 -17.86 21.22 -13.09
CA PHE A 47 -16.72 21.70 -12.34
C PHE A 47 -16.82 21.22 -10.90
N VAL A 48 -16.17 20.09 -10.60
CA VAL A 48 -16.29 19.36 -9.32
C VAL A 48 -15.81 20.22 -8.16
N PHE A 49 -14.73 20.99 -8.34
CA PHE A 49 -14.26 21.94 -7.31
C PHE A 49 -15.32 22.99 -7.02
N GLU A 50 -15.97 23.57 -8.05
CA GLU A 50 -17.02 24.57 -7.86
C GLU A 50 -18.21 24.03 -7.09
N ASP A 51 -18.66 22.81 -7.44
CA ASP A 51 -19.78 22.14 -6.80
C ASP A 51 -19.49 21.79 -5.33
N ASN A 52 -18.20 21.69 -4.94
CA ASN A 52 -17.72 21.35 -3.60
C ASN A 52 -16.95 22.49 -2.91
N ARG A 53 -17.03 23.70 -3.39
CA ARG A 53 -16.28 24.87 -2.90
C ARG A 53 -16.42 25.08 -1.38
N ALA A 54 -17.60 24.76 -0.81
CA ALA A 54 -17.87 24.91 0.62
C ALA A 54 -16.92 24.04 1.48
N ARG A 55 -16.48 22.88 1.00
CA ARG A 55 -15.51 22.01 1.68
C ARG A 55 -14.16 22.70 1.88
N PHE A 56 -13.80 23.61 1.00
CA PHE A 56 -12.50 24.29 0.96
C PHE A 56 -12.56 25.74 1.41
N GLN A 57 -13.64 26.14 2.10
CA GLN A 57 -13.84 27.51 2.61
C GLN A 57 -12.65 28.01 3.45
N TRP A 58 -12.00 27.13 4.19
CA TRP A 58 -10.87 27.43 5.05
C TRP A 58 -9.58 27.84 4.29
N ALA A 59 -9.47 27.53 3.00
CA ALA A 59 -8.32 27.88 2.15
C ALA A 59 -8.71 28.86 1.02
N GLN A 60 -9.92 29.40 1.05
CA GLN A 60 -10.49 30.17 -0.07
C GLN A 60 -9.68 31.42 -0.40
N ASP A 61 -8.98 31.99 0.56
CA ASP A 61 -8.10 33.15 0.42
C ASP A 61 -6.86 32.87 -0.43
N LYS A 62 -6.43 31.62 -0.52
CA LYS A 62 -5.28 31.18 -1.32
C LYS A 62 -5.64 30.48 -2.64
N ILE A 63 -6.91 30.17 -2.88
CA ILE A 63 -7.34 29.38 -4.04
C ILE A 63 -7.66 30.27 -5.24
N VAL A 64 -6.97 30.02 -6.35
CA VAL A 64 -7.26 30.54 -7.67
C VAL A 64 -7.84 29.41 -8.53
N HIS A 65 -9.17 29.38 -8.71
CA HIS A 65 -9.83 28.37 -9.54
C HIS A 65 -9.92 28.80 -10.99
N VAL A 66 -9.26 28.06 -11.87
CA VAL A 66 -9.20 28.34 -13.33
C VAL A 66 -10.06 27.31 -14.06
N LYS A 67 -11.12 27.75 -14.69
CA LYS A 67 -12.01 26.93 -15.53
C LYS A 67 -11.49 26.86 -16.95
N ALA A 68 -11.01 25.70 -17.37
CA ALA A 68 -10.47 25.50 -18.72
C ALA A 68 -11.56 24.98 -19.65
N ASP A 69 -11.91 25.81 -20.66
CA ASP A 69 -12.82 25.36 -21.72
C ASP A 69 -12.06 24.50 -22.73
N LEU A 70 -12.34 23.20 -22.71
CA LEU A 70 -11.64 22.20 -23.52
C LEU A 70 -12.35 21.93 -24.83
N PRO A 71 -11.63 21.75 -25.96
CA PRO A 71 -12.24 21.51 -27.25
C PRO A 71 -12.91 20.13 -27.32
N LYS A 72 -14.12 20.07 -27.92
CA LYS A 72 -14.82 18.83 -28.17
C LYS A 72 -14.08 17.93 -29.18
N SER A 73 -13.40 18.52 -30.14
CA SER A 73 -12.56 17.82 -31.13
C SER A 73 -11.10 17.69 -30.63
N GLY A 74 -10.36 16.74 -31.17
CA GLY A 74 -8.95 16.53 -30.86
C GLY A 74 -8.68 15.26 -30.04
N THR A 75 -7.41 14.97 -29.78
CA THR A 75 -6.98 13.81 -29.02
C THR A 75 -7.11 14.01 -27.52
N ARG A 76 -7.07 12.93 -26.74
CA ARG A 76 -7.05 12.99 -25.27
C ARG A 76 -5.84 13.81 -24.77
N TRP A 77 -4.66 13.58 -25.33
CA TRP A 77 -3.42 14.31 -25.04
C TRP A 77 -3.50 15.80 -25.37
N ALA A 78 -4.18 16.15 -26.46
CA ALA A 78 -4.37 17.57 -26.79
C ALA A 78 -5.20 18.29 -25.73
N ARG A 79 -6.26 17.65 -25.20
CA ARG A 79 -7.08 18.23 -24.13
C ARG A 79 -6.31 18.36 -22.83
N GLU A 80 -5.51 17.37 -22.43
CA GLU A 80 -4.64 17.46 -21.27
C GLU A 80 -3.64 18.61 -21.39
N ASN A 81 -2.97 18.73 -22.54
CA ASN A 81 -2.01 19.80 -22.78
C ASN A 81 -2.67 21.18 -22.75
N ILE A 82 -3.88 21.30 -23.33
CA ILE A 82 -4.65 22.56 -23.28
C ILE A 82 -5.05 22.88 -21.84
N GLN A 83 -5.57 21.90 -21.08
CA GLN A 83 -5.91 22.12 -19.67
C GLN A 83 -4.69 22.62 -18.89
N ARG A 84 -3.53 21.98 -19.04
CA ARG A 84 -2.30 22.40 -18.37
C ARG A 84 -1.84 23.80 -18.80
N GLN A 85 -2.07 24.20 -20.05
CA GLN A 85 -1.75 25.55 -20.53
C GLN A 85 -2.55 26.62 -19.79
N PHE A 86 -3.77 26.33 -19.33
CA PHE A 86 -4.58 27.23 -18.52
C PHE A 86 -3.95 27.61 -17.17
N ILE A 87 -2.90 26.94 -16.71
CA ILE A 87 -2.09 27.34 -15.54
C ILE A 87 -1.65 28.81 -15.70
N LEU A 88 -1.31 29.26 -16.90
CA LEU A 88 -0.88 30.63 -17.16
C LEU A 88 -1.95 31.68 -16.81
N HIS A 89 -3.23 31.34 -16.86
CA HIS A 89 -4.33 32.20 -16.46
C HIS A 89 -4.42 32.44 -14.97
N GLY A 90 -3.89 31.46 -14.16
CA GLY A 90 -3.81 31.62 -12.72
C GLY A 90 -2.58 32.36 -12.21
N LEU A 91 -1.68 32.76 -13.12
CA LEU A 91 -0.42 33.47 -12.82
C LEU A 91 -0.42 34.94 -13.25
N VAL A 92 -1.60 35.53 -13.48
CA VAL A 92 -1.71 36.93 -14.00
C VAL A 92 -1.14 37.96 -13.03
N ASP A 93 -1.22 37.70 -11.73
CA ASP A 93 -0.71 38.57 -10.67
C ASP A 93 0.71 38.19 -10.20
N ALA A 94 1.30 37.15 -10.77
CA ALA A 94 2.62 36.66 -10.38
C ALA A 94 3.73 37.60 -10.96
N SER A 95 4.83 37.69 -10.24
CA SER A 95 6.05 38.33 -10.69
C SER A 95 7.06 37.32 -11.27
N ARG A 96 8.04 37.78 -12.04
CA ARG A 96 9.10 36.90 -12.58
C ARG A 96 9.91 36.21 -11.47
N GLU A 97 10.00 36.84 -10.30
CA GLU A 97 10.79 36.36 -9.15
C GLU A 97 10.03 35.36 -8.27
N ASP A 98 8.72 35.22 -8.44
CA ASP A 98 7.93 34.28 -7.73
C ASP A 98 8.27 32.82 -8.13
N PHE A 99 7.93 31.87 -7.29
CA PHE A 99 8.11 30.45 -7.56
C PHE A 99 6.82 29.85 -8.09
N VAL A 100 6.94 28.92 -9.01
CA VAL A 100 5.82 28.14 -9.52
C VAL A 100 6.15 26.65 -9.45
N LEU A 101 5.21 25.88 -8.91
CA LEU A 101 5.18 24.43 -9.03
C LEU A 101 4.18 24.08 -10.14
N VAL A 102 4.55 23.17 -11.02
CA VAL A 102 3.70 22.65 -12.10
C VAL A 102 3.59 21.14 -11.98
N GLY A 103 2.40 20.64 -11.69
CA GLY A 103 2.16 19.22 -11.49
C GLY A 103 0.71 18.80 -11.77
N ASP A 104 0.37 17.60 -11.37
CA ASP A 104 -0.99 17.09 -11.35
C ASP A 104 -1.47 16.99 -9.88
N CYS A 105 -2.79 16.96 -9.64
CA CYS A 105 -3.35 17.02 -8.29
C CYS A 105 -2.81 15.90 -7.38
N ASP A 106 -2.53 14.73 -7.94
CA ASP A 106 -2.04 13.55 -7.27
C ASP A 106 -0.51 13.51 -7.07
N GLU A 107 0.21 14.54 -7.50
CA GLU A 107 1.65 14.71 -7.33
C GLU A 107 1.94 15.69 -6.19
N ILE A 108 1.81 15.26 -4.95
CA ILE A 108 1.94 16.13 -3.77
C ILE A 108 3.42 16.35 -3.42
N PRO A 109 3.95 17.58 -3.51
CA PRO A 109 5.31 17.90 -3.10
C PRO A 109 5.51 17.73 -1.59
N SER A 110 6.73 17.37 -1.17
CA SER A 110 7.07 17.46 0.26
C SER A 110 7.29 18.93 0.67
N SER A 111 6.85 19.26 1.88
CA SER A 111 7.07 20.60 2.45
C SER A 111 8.54 20.94 2.57
N GLY A 112 9.40 19.94 2.87
CA GLY A 112 10.85 20.09 2.93
C GLY A 112 11.48 20.50 1.59
N ALA A 113 11.00 19.93 0.48
CA ALA A 113 11.46 20.31 -0.86
C ALA A 113 11.11 21.77 -1.18
N ILE A 114 9.89 22.21 -0.88
CA ILE A 114 9.47 23.60 -1.12
C ILE A 114 10.28 24.58 -0.24
N ALA A 115 10.43 24.30 1.04
CA ALA A 115 11.18 25.15 1.96
C ALA A 115 12.66 25.27 1.56
N GLY A 116 13.27 24.18 1.11
CA GLY A 116 14.67 24.17 0.64
C GLY A 116 14.88 25.00 -0.64
N LEU A 117 13.89 24.99 -1.54
CA LEU A 117 14.00 25.65 -2.85
C LEU A 117 13.91 27.19 -2.78
N ARG A 118 13.30 27.77 -1.75
CA ARG A 118 13.29 29.22 -1.53
C ARG A 118 14.69 29.82 -1.41
N ASN A 119 15.68 29.00 -1.08
CA ASN A 119 17.07 29.41 -0.89
C ASN A 119 17.98 29.10 -2.10
N ILE A 120 17.46 28.47 -3.14
CA ILE A 120 18.26 28.04 -4.31
C ILE A 120 17.98 28.97 -5.52
N ILE A 121 19.01 29.32 -6.24
CA ILE A 121 19.08 30.27 -7.34
C ILE A 121 18.58 29.64 -8.68
N PRO A 122 18.30 30.41 -9.70
CA PRO A 122 17.24 30.35 -10.73
C PRO A 122 17.28 29.13 -11.67
N GLU A 123 17.39 27.92 -11.13
CA GLU A 123 17.34 26.69 -11.92
C GLU A 123 15.93 26.09 -11.90
N VAL A 124 15.64 25.25 -12.89
CA VAL A 124 14.44 24.40 -12.93
C VAL A 124 14.74 23.07 -12.28
N PHE A 125 13.87 22.63 -11.38
CA PHE A 125 14.03 21.36 -10.66
C PHE A 125 12.84 20.44 -10.90
N GLY A 126 13.12 19.14 -11.08
CA GLY A 126 12.13 18.08 -11.01
C GLY A 126 12.09 17.48 -9.60
N LEU A 127 10.92 17.33 -9.01
CA LEU A 127 10.75 16.66 -7.72
C LEU A 127 10.68 15.16 -7.93
N GLU A 128 11.61 14.43 -7.34
CA GLU A 128 11.62 12.98 -7.35
C GLU A 128 10.72 12.46 -6.24
N GLN A 129 9.57 11.91 -6.63
CA GLN A 129 8.47 11.51 -5.77
C GLN A 129 8.34 9.99 -5.69
N LYS A 130 7.87 9.48 -4.56
CA LYS A 130 7.57 8.07 -4.41
C LYS A 130 6.28 7.71 -5.15
N ALA A 131 6.34 6.69 -6.01
CA ALA A 131 5.19 6.21 -6.78
C ALA A 131 4.30 5.32 -5.88
N CYS A 132 3.21 5.89 -5.36
CA CYS A 132 2.22 5.19 -4.54
C CYS A 132 1.01 4.80 -5.40
N GLY A 133 0.54 3.57 -5.28
CA GLY A 133 -0.60 3.06 -6.03
C GLY A 133 -1.67 2.42 -5.15
N TRP A 134 -2.96 2.63 -5.44
CA TRP A 134 -4.12 2.16 -4.68
C TRP A 134 -4.26 2.74 -3.26
N TYR A 135 -3.14 2.84 -2.54
CA TYR A 135 -3.08 3.33 -1.18
C TYR A 135 -1.92 4.32 -1.02
N ALA A 136 -2.10 5.30 -0.17
CA ALA A 136 -1.09 6.32 0.06
C ALA A 136 0.21 5.76 0.68
N ASN A 137 0.08 4.72 1.50
CA ASN A 137 1.20 4.03 2.13
C ASN A 137 1.66 2.76 1.40
N TRP A 138 1.35 2.62 0.10
CA TRP A 138 1.75 1.46 -0.70
C TRP A 138 2.50 1.91 -1.94
N TYR A 139 3.83 1.79 -1.97
CA TYR A 139 4.68 2.32 -3.03
C TYR A 139 5.57 1.26 -3.67
N ASP A 140 5.98 1.47 -4.91
CA ASP A 140 6.96 0.62 -5.59
C ASP A 140 8.37 1.22 -5.43
N PRO A 141 9.27 0.59 -4.65
CA PRO A 141 10.63 1.09 -4.44
C PRO A 141 11.53 1.01 -5.67
N ARG A 142 11.12 0.28 -6.72
CA ARG A 142 11.86 0.16 -7.99
C ARG A 142 11.64 1.38 -8.89
N HIS A 143 10.57 2.14 -8.64
CA HIS A 143 10.18 3.26 -9.48
C HIS A 143 10.15 4.56 -8.67
N SER A 144 10.90 5.56 -9.14
CA SER A 144 10.72 6.94 -8.72
C SER A 144 9.96 7.70 -9.81
N TRP A 145 9.07 8.59 -9.39
CA TRP A 145 8.31 9.42 -10.28
C TRP A 145 8.87 10.85 -10.24
N VAL A 146 9.38 11.37 -11.35
CA VAL A 146 9.69 12.79 -11.46
C VAL A 146 8.40 13.48 -11.90
N GLY A 147 7.64 13.97 -10.95
CA GLY A 147 6.32 14.55 -11.16
C GLY A 147 6.38 16.06 -11.25
N THR A 148 6.06 16.73 -10.16
CA THR A 148 6.04 18.18 -10.06
C THR A 148 7.38 18.81 -10.44
N VAL A 149 7.33 19.87 -11.25
CA VAL A 149 8.49 20.71 -11.60
C VAL A 149 8.36 22.03 -10.87
N MET A 150 9.46 22.53 -10.32
CA MET A 150 9.53 23.83 -9.66
C MET A 150 10.57 24.74 -10.32
N CYS A 151 10.21 25.99 -10.54
CA CYS A 151 11.10 27.04 -11.10
C CYS A 151 10.63 28.44 -10.69
N ARG A 152 11.37 29.45 -11.13
CA ARG A 152 10.84 30.83 -11.14
C ARG A 152 9.75 30.99 -12.20
N VAL A 153 8.77 31.81 -11.93
CA VAL A 153 7.72 32.16 -12.91
C VAL A 153 8.35 32.74 -14.20
N GLY A 154 9.45 33.48 -14.08
CA GLY A 154 10.23 33.96 -15.22
C GLY A 154 10.69 32.85 -16.16
N ASN A 155 11.16 31.70 -15.62
CA ASN A 155 11.56 30.53 -16.43
C ASN A 155 10.36 29.94 -17.19
N LEU A 156 9.20 29.82 -16.52
CA LEU A 156 7.98 29.33 -17.17
C LEU A 156 7.54 30.27 -18.31
N TRP A 157 7.59 31.57 -18.09
CA TRP A 157 7.21 32.55 -19.13
C TRP A 157 8.14 32.56 -20.35
N GLU A 158 9.42 32.22 -20.16
CA GLU A 158 10.37 32.06 -21.27
C GLU A 158 10.01 30.85 -22.14
N THR A 159 9.60 29.78 -21.58
CA THR A 159 9.14 28.57 -22.31
C THR A 159 7.72 28.75 -22.86
N LYS A 160 6.91 29.63 -22.27
CA LYS A 160 5.49 29.86 -22.56
C LYS A 160 4.62 28.60 -22.50
N SER A 161 5.10 27.55 -21.87
CA SER A 161 4.38 26.27 -21.82
C SER A 161 4.65 25.49 -20.53
N PRO A 162 3.66 25.36 -19.63
CA PRO A 162 3.72 24.44 -18.53
C PRO A 162 3.94 22.97 -18.98
N GLN A 163 3.43 22.61 -20.16
CA GLN A 163 3.66 21.27 -20.74
C GLN A 163 5.13 21.05 -21.11
N TYR A 164 5.83 22.07 -21.60
CA TYR A 164 7.26 21.99 -21.87
C TYR A 164 8.05 21.60 -20.60
N LEU A 165 7.72 22.17 -19.45
CA LEU A 165 8.35 21.81 -18.18
C LEU A 165 8.08 20.34 -17.83
N ARG A 166 6.85 19.87 -18.04
CA ARG A 166 6.46 18.47 -17.79
C ARG A 166 7.19 17.50 -18.72
N ASP A 167 7.28 17.79 -20.00
CA ASP A 167 7.92 16.92 -20.99
C ASP A 167 9.43 16.81 -20.74
N ASN A 168 10.04 17.86 -20.23
CA ASN A 168 11.48 17.93 -19.95
C ASN A 168 11.85 17.65 -18.50
N ARG A 169 10.92 17.23 -17.64
CA ARG A 169 11.12 17.06 -16.20
C ARG A 169 12.28 16.10 -15.83
N PHE A 170 12.56 15.14 -16.67
CA PHE A 170 13.67 14.20 -16.48
C PHE A 170 15.05 14.79 -16.80
N ASN A 171 15.09 15.88 -17.53
CA ASN A 171 16.32 16.57 -17.92
C ASN A 171 16.76 17.63 -16.90
N PHE A 172 15.88 18.02 -15.98
CA PHE A 172 16.18 18.98 -14.94
C PHE A 172 16.91 18.33 -13.75
N ARG A 173 17.58 19.16 -12.96
CA ARG A 173 18.15 18.72 -11.70
C ARG A 173 17.07 18.18 -10.78
N ARG A 174 17.34 17.04 -10.15
CA ARG A 174 16.34 16.35 -9.30
C ARG A 174 16.54 16.69 -7.84
N ILE A 175 15.41 16.85 -7.14
CA ILE A 175 15.35 16.93 -5.69
C ILE A 175 14.79 15.61 -5.17
N ARG A 176 15.62 14.87 -4.43
CA ARG A 176 15.20 13.63 -3.76
C ARG A 176 14.22 13.93 -2.64
N ASP A 177 13.43 12.94 -2.25
CA ASP A 177 12.38 13.06 -1.23
C ASP A 177 11.44 14.23 -1.54
N GLY A 178 11.18 14.44 -2.85
CA GLY A 178 10.39 15.52 -3.38
C GLY A 178 8.88 15.40 -3.13
N GLY A 179 8.44 14.35 -2.48
CA GLY A 179 7.04 14.10 -2.15
C GLY A 179 6.53 12.74 -2.62
N CYS A 180 5.21 12.64 -2.82
CA CYS A 180 4.55 11.42 -3.28
C CYS A 180 3.68 11.69 -4.51
N HIS A 181 3.69 10.73 -5.45
CA HIS A 181 2.71 10.64 -6.52
C HIS A 181 1.69 9.56 -6.16
N PHE A 182 0.46 9.97 -5.91
CA PHE A 182 -0.63 9.14 -5.44
C PHE A 182 -1.55 8.75 -6.59
N THR A 183 -1.22 7.68 -7.30
CA THR A 183 -2.04 7.24 -8.44
C THR A 183 -3.10 6.21 -8.04
N PHE A 184 -4.31 6.33 -8.61
CA PHE A 184 -5.43 5.41 -8.38
C PHE A 184 -5.80 5.21 -6.89
N LEU A 185 -5.67 6.24 -6.06
CA LEU A 185 -6.12 6.18 -4.68
C LEU A 185 -7.65 6.04 -4.59
N GLY A 186 -8.10 5.33 -3.57
CA GLY A 186 -9.50 5.19 -3.26
C GLY A 186 -10.10 3.84 -3.65
N ASP A 187 -11.32 3.85 -4.17
CA ASP A 187 -12.07 2.64 -4.49
C ASP A 187 -11.97 2.22 -5.97
N VAL A 188 -12.51 1.04 -6.26
CA VAL A 188 -12.52 0.48 -7.62
C VAL A 188 -13.37 1.31 -8.59
N PRO A 189 -14.58 1.78 -8.23
CA PRO A 189 -15.35 2.67 -9.09
C PRO A 189 -14.59 3.94 -9.48
N GLY A 190 -13.90 4.58 -8.55
CA GLY A 190 -13.07 5.76 -8.81
C GLY A 190 -11.91 5.47 -9.77
N ALA A 191 -11.25 4.32 -9.59
CA ALA A 191 -10.17 3.89 -10.48
C ALA A 191 -10.66 3.63 -11.91
N ILE A 192 -11.83 2.99 -12.08
CA ILE A 192 -12.46 2.78 -13.39
C ILE A 192 -12.80 4.13 -14.03
N ALA A 193 -13.42 5.03 -13.28
CA ALA A 193 -13.77 6.37 -13.77
C ALA A 193 -12.52 7.15 -14.22
N LYS A 194 -11.40 7.03 -13.51
CA LYS A 194 -10.11 7.63 -13.89
C LYS A 194 -9.60 7.05 -15.21
N ILE A 195 -9.65 5.72 -15.41
CA ILE A 195 -9.25 5.06 -16.67
C ILE A 195 -10.10 5.55 -17.85
N GLU A 196 -11.38 5.73 -17.65
CA GLU A 196 -12.28 6.24 -18.70
C GLU A 196 -12.07 7.72 -19.05
N ALA A 197 -11.51 8.50 -18.11
CA ALA A 197 -11.40 9.94 -18.21
C ALA A 197 -10.02 10.44 -18.70
N PHE A 198 -8.94 9.71 -18.34
CA PHE A 198 -7.55 10.19 -18.52
C PHE A 198 -7.04 10.13 -19.97
N ALA A 199 -5.83 10.64 -20.21
CA ALA A 199 -5.27 10.77 -21.56
C ALA A 199 -4.80 9.44 -22.18
N HIS A 200 -4.46 8.45 -21.36
CA HIS A 200 -3.94 7.14 -21.77
C HIS A 200 -5.04 6.20 -22.33
N ALA A 201 -5.45 6.45 -23.57
CA ALA A 201 -6.50 5.68 -24.24
C ALA A 201 -6.18 4.18 -24.37
N GLU A 202 -4.89 3.82 -24.43
CA GLU A 202 -4.39 2.46 -24.52
C GLU A 202 -4.75 1.57 -23.34
N TYR A 203 -5.03 2.16 -22.17
CA TYR A 203 -5.47 1.44 -20.99
C TYR A 203 -6.99 1.40 -20.81
N ASP A 204 -7.75 2.17 -21.60
CA ASP A 204 -9.22 2.22 -21.56
C ASP A 204 -9.83 1.03 -22.30
N ILE A 205 -9.54 -0.17 -21.85
CA ILE A 205 -10.03 -1.45 -22.37
C ILE A 205 -10.86 -2.19 -21.32
N LEU A 206 -11.71 -3.12 -21.74
CA LEU A 206 -12.63 -3.82 -20.83
C LEU A 206 -11.92 -4.57 -19.71
N GLU A 207 -10.80 -5.24 -20.03
CA GLU A 207 -10.01 -6.03 -19.07
C GLU A 207 -9.48 -5.18 -17.90
N ASN A 208 -9.12 -3.91 -18.16
CA ASN A 208 -8.65 -2.98 -17.12
C ASN A 208 -9.78 -2.33 -16.33
N LYS A 209 -11.05 -2.59 -16.68
CA LYS A 209 -12.24 -2.03 -16.04
C LYS A 209 -13.17 -3.10 -15.45
N ASP A 210 -12.75 -4.35 -15.46
CA ASP A 210 -13.51 -5.41 -14.78
C ASP A 210 -13.44 -5.18 -13.26
N PRO A 211 -14.59 -4.93 -12.59
CA PRO A 211 -14.61 -4.59 -11.17
C PRO A 211 -14.04 -5.69 -10.27
N VAL A 212 -14.19 -6.97 -10.65
CA VAL A 212 -13.70 -8.12 -9.88
C VAL A 212 -12.18 -8.18 -9.97
N VAL A 213 -11.64 -8.04 -11.19
CA VAL A 213 -10.18 -8.02 -11.43
C VAL A 213 -9.55 -6.80 -10.73
N MET A 214 -10.19 -5.63 -10.81
CA MET A 214 -9.71 -4.41 -10.16
C MET A 214 -9.73 -4.52 -8.63
N ALA A 215 -10.79 -5.10 -8.05
CA ALA A 215 -10.87 -5.34 -6.61
C ALA A 215 -9.76 -6.29 -6.15
N TRP A 216 -9.54 -7.38 -6.88
CA TRP A 216 -8.46 -8.32 -6.63
C TRP A 216 -7.07 -7.66 -6.73
N ARG A 217 -6.81 -6.88 -7.80
CA ARG A 217 -5.55 -6.14 -7.96
C ARG A 217 -5.31 -5.15 -6.82
N ARG A 218 -6.36 -4.42 -6.42
CA ARG A 218 -6.28 -3.47 -5.30
C ARG A 218 -5.97 -4.17 -3.98
N GLU A 219 -6.64 -5.26 -3.67
CA GLU A 219 -6.44 -6.00 -2.42
C GLU A 219 -5.01 -6.55 -2.31
N LEU A 220 -4.48 -7.10 -3.38
CA LEU A 220 -3.11 -7.58 -3.44
C LEU A 220 -2.07 -6.46 -3.64
N GLY A 221 -2.51 -5.24 -3.95
CA GLY A 221 -1.61 -4.12 -4.20
C GLY A 221 -0.79 -4.27 -5.48
N LEU A 222 -1.40 -4.86 -6.52
CA LEU A 222 -0.80 -5.05 -7.85
C LEU A 222 -1.04 -3.83 -8.75
N ALA A 223 -0.38 -3.79 -9.90
CA ALA A 223 -0.62 -2.74 -10.90
C ALA A 223 -2.10 -2.62 -11.26
N PRO A 224 -2.68 -1.40 -11.33
CA PRO A 224 -4.09 -1.23 -11.69
C PRO A 224 -4.39 -1.67 -13.12
N PHE A 225 -3.40 -1.62 -14.01
CA PHE A 225 -3.48 -2.10 -15.40
C PHE A 225 -2.13 -2.68 -15.83
N GLY A 226 -2.05 -3.27 -17.01
CA GLY A 226 -0.86 -3.97 -17.48
C GLY A 226 -0.66 -5.32 -16.80
N LYS A 227 0.60 -5.76 -16.71
CA LYS A 227 0.92 -7.01 -16.02
C LYS A 227 0.88 -6.80 -14.50
N PRO A 228 0.43 -7.79 -13.72
CA PRO A 228 0.42 -7.71 -12.26
C PRO A 228 1.76 -7.28 -11.66
N ASP A 229 2.87 -7.77 -12.20
CA ASP A 229 4.24 -7.52 -11.71
C ASP A 229 4.81 -6.14 -12.13
N ASP A 230 4.08 -5.37 -12.94
CA ASP A 230 4.49 -4.02 -13.33
C ASP A 230 4.56 -3.07 -12.12
N PHE A 231 3.87 -3.41 -11.02
CA PHE A 231 3.96 -2.73 -9.73
C PHE A 231 4.26 -3.76 -8.63
N ASN A 232 5.37 -3.60 -7.92
CA ASN A 232 5.75 -4.43 -6.78
C ASN A 232 5.74 -3.57 -5.51
N GLY A 233 4.55 -3.38 -4.97
CA GLY A 233 4.32 -2.49 -3.85
C GLY A 233 4.89 -3.02 -2.54
N ARG A 234 5.33 -2.07 -1.69
CA ARG A 234 5.70 -2.28 -0.29
C ARG A 234 5.06 -1.19 0.57
N LEU A 235 4.88 -1.49 1.85
CA LEU A 235 4.43 -0.46 2.79
C LEU A 235 5.48 0.65 2.88
N LEU A 236 5.04 1.87 2.65
CA LEU A 236 5.83 3.07 2.90
C LEU A 236 5.76 3.40 4.39
N ASP A 237 6.89 3.67 5.00
CA ASP A 237 6.92 4.26 6.33
C ASP A 237 6.25 5.64 6.26
N VAL A 238 5.18 5.83 7.01
CA VAL A 238 4.47 7.12 7.05
C VAL A 238 5.31 8.25 7.69
N ASN A 239 6.43 7.92 8.33
CA ASN A 239 7.41 8.88 8.81
C ASN A 239 8.49 9.23 7.76
N ASP A 240 8.44 8.63 6.57
CA ASP A 240 9.32 8.99 5.46
C ASP A 240 9.17 10.48 5.12
N PRO A 241 10.29 11.21 4.92
CA PRO A 241 10.24 12.67 4.65
C PRO A 241 9.46 13.05 3.41
N SER A 242 9.26 12.14 2.46
CA SER A 242 8.41 12.36 1.28
C SER A 242 6.91 12.29 1.58
N PHE A 243 6.51 11.60 2.67
CA PHE A 243 5.10 11.37 2.99
C PHE A 243 4.48 12.63 3.62
N PRO A 244 3.26 13.04 3.19
CA PRO A 244 2.62 14.22 3.75
C PRO A 244 2.30 14.05 5.26
N PRO A 245 2.91 14.85 6.16
CA PRO A 245 2.62 14.78 7.59
C PRO A 245 1.13 14.94 7.92
N TYR A 246 0.43 15.84 7.22
CA TYR A 246 -1.00 16.00 7.40
C TYR A 246 -1.77 14.68 7.21
N LEU A 247 -1.49 13.94 6.14
CA LEU A 247 -2.16 12.67 5.85
C LEU A 247 -1.84 11.60 6.91
N ARG A 248 -0.60 11.59 7.45
CA ARG A 248 -0.22 10.71 8.56
C ARG A 248 -1.01 11.00 9.82
N GLU A 249 -1.09 12.28 10.19
CA GLU A 249 -1.72 12.74 11.44
C GLU A 249 -3.26 12.58 11.41
N HIS A 250 -3.85 12.66 10.21
CA HIS A 250 -5.29 12.53 9.97
C HIS A 250 -5.66 11.19 9.32
N ARG A 251 -4.85 10.15 9.52
CA ARG A 251 -5.08 8.82 8.91
C ARG A 251 -6.50 8.29 9.14
N ASN A 252 -7.06 8.54 10.32
CA ASN A 252 -8.40 8.07 10.68
C ASN A 252 -9.53 8.78 9.91
N ASP A 253 -9.28 9.97 9.38
CA ASP A 253 -10.23 10.72 8.55
C ASP A 253 -10.27 10.17 7.11
N TYR A 254 -9.20 9.43 6.71
CA TYR A 254 -9.03 8.85 5.37
C TYR A 254 -8.74 7.35 5.42
N PRO A 255 -9.57 6.52 6.09
CA PRO A 255 -9.24 5.10 6.31
C PRO A 255 -9.11 4.29 5.01
N THR A 256 -9.84 4.69 3.96
CA THR A 256 -9.81 4.01 2.66
C THR A 256 -8.56 4.30 1.83
N LEU A 257 -7.80 5.34 2.19
CA LEU A 257 -6.56 5.71 1.52
C LEU A 257 -5.34 4.93 2.04
N PHE A 258 -5.47 4.15 3.10
CA PHE A 258 -4.37 3.39 3.67
C PHE A 258 -4.57 1.89 3.48
N LYS A 259 -3.51 1.21 3.04
CA LYS A 259 -3.46 -0.25 3.09
C LYS A 259 -3.23 -0.67 4.54
N PRO A 260 -4.07 -1.53 5.09
CA PRO A 260 -3.82 -2.07 6.41
C PRO A 260 -2.48 -2.81 6.45
N SER A 261 -1.73 -2.64 7.52
CA SER A 261 -0.52 -3.42 7.74
C SER A 261 -0.85 -4.90 7.96
N PRO A 262 0.11 -5.82 7.74
CA PRO A 262 -0.08 -7.23 8.06
C PRO A 262 -0.53 -7.47 9.51
N VAL A 263 -0.06 -6.63 10.45
CA VAL A 263 -0.45 -6.68 11.87
C VAL A 263 -1.90 -6.26 12.07
N GLU A 264 -2.36 -5.20 11.40
CA GLU A 264 -3.77 -4.76 11.45
C GLU A 264 -4.70 -5.80 10.83
N LEU A 265 -4.33 -6.37 9.68
CA LEU A 265 -5.10 -7.44 9.02
C LEU A 265 -5.21 -8.68 9.90
N ALA A 266 -4.10 -9.15 10.46
CA ALA A 266 -4.06 -10.28 11.37
C ALA A 266 -4.79 -9.98 12.68
N GLY A 267 -4.64 -8.76 13.21
CA GLY A 267 -5.28 -8.29 14.45
C GLY A 267 -6.80 -8.31 14.39
N ALA A 268 -7.40 -8.17 13.20
CA ALA A 268 -8.85 -8.28 13.00
C ALA A 268 -9.37 -9.73 13.15
N ILE A 269 -8.51 -10.74 13.03
CA ILE A 269 -8.86 -12.14 13.23
C ILE A 269 -8.73 -12.48 14.72
N GLN A 270 -9.76 -13.13 15.27
CA GLN A 270 -9.72 -13.59 16.67
C GLN A 270 -8.55 -14.54 16.91
N GLY A 271 -7.81 -14.35 18.02
CA GLY A 271 -6.68 -15.20 18.41
C GLY A 271 -5.87 -14.57 19.55
N TRP A 272 -4.93 -15.32 20.10
CA TRP A 272 -4.19 -14.92 21.30
C TRP A 272 -2.90 -14.17 21.02
N MET A 273 -2.35 -14.28 19.80
CA MET A 273 -1.09 -13.66 19.44
C MET A 273 -1.19 -12.11 19.42
N PRO A 274 -0.44 -11.40 20.28
CA PRO A 274 -0.49 -9.93 20.35
C PRO A 274 0.28 -9.27 19.20
N ALA A 275 0.08 -7.96 19.04
CA ALA A 275 0.67 -7.17 17.96
C ALA A 275 2.22 -7.28 17.83
N PRO A 276 3.02 -7.31 18.92
CA PRO A 276 4.48 -7.47 18.79
C PRO A 276 4.91 -8.79 18.14
N GLU A 277 4.18 -9.89 18.42
CA GLU A 277 4.44 -11.21 17.85
C GLU A 277 4.03 -11.26 16.37
N LEU A 278 2.85 -10.73 16.04
CA LEU A 278 2.40 -10.56 14.66
C LEU A 278 3.37 -9.70 13.84
N ALA A 279 3.92 -8.64 14.44
CA ALA A 279 4.92 -7.78 13.79
C ALA A 279 6.22 -8.54 13.52
N TRP A 280 6.66 -9.38 14.46
CA TRP A 280 7.86 -10.20 14.27
C TRP A 280 7.67 -11.23 13.16
N LEU A 281 6.51 -11.94 13.13
CA LEU A 281 6.17 -12.89 12.07
C LEU A 281 6.11 -12.20 10.71
N ALA A 282 5.42 -11.06 10.63
CA ALA A 282 5.30 -10.28 9.42
C ALA A 282 6.67 -9.85 8.88
N LYS A 283 7.52 -9.31 9.75
CA LYS A 283 8.88 -8.88 9.38
C LYS A 283 9.76 -10.05 8.92
N THR A 284 9.68 -11.19 9.61
CA THR A 284 10.45 -12.39 9.28
C THR A 284 10.01 -13.00 7.94
N ALA A 285 8.75 -12.85 7.57
CA ALA A 285 8.18 -13.38 6.33
C ALA A 285 8.52 -12.57 5.06
N GLU A 286 8.96 -11.30 5.17
CA GLU A 286 9.10 -10.36 4.03
C GLU A 286 9.90 -10.90 2.84
N ASP A 287 10.96 -11.68 3.10
CA ASP A 287 11.84 -12.22 2.04
C ASP A 287 11.72 -13.76 1.89
N ARG A 288 10.73 -14.40 2.51
CA ARG A 288 10.53 -15.85 2.48
C ARG A 288 9.55 -16.24 1.38
N LYS A 289 9.90 -17.28 0.59
CA LYS A 289 9.07 -17.74 -0.54
C LYS A 289 8.21 -18.95 -0.19
N ILE A 290 8.68 -19.79 0.73
CA ILE A 290 7.98 -20.97 1.19
C ILE A 290 7.97 -20.96 2.71
N ILE A 291 6.79 -20.76 3.28
CA ILE A 291 6.56 -20.78 4.73
C ILE A 291 5.67 -21.96 5.07
N VAL A 292 6.00 -22.67 6.13
CA VAL A 292 5.19 -23.76 6.68
C VAL A 292 4.76 -23.34 8.07
N GLU A 293 3.46 -23.35 8.30
CA GLU A 293 2.84 -23.11 9.60
C GLU A 293 2.18 -24.37 10.09
N VAL A 294 2.44 -24.76 11.35
CA VAL A 294 1.86 -25.93 12.01
C VAL A 294 1.06 -25.46 13.22
N GLY A 295 -0.25 -25.58 13.14
CA GLY A 295 -1.20 -24.94 14.03
C GLY A 295 -1.62 -23.56 13.50
N SER A 296 -2.69 -23.51 12.71
CA SER A 296 -3.17 -22.27 12.06
C SER A 296 -4.47 -21.74 12.67
N TRP A 297 -5.21 -22.59 13.36
CA TRP A 297 -6.47 -22.28 14.03
C TRP A 297 -7.42 -21.43 13.14
N LYS A 298 -7.76 -20.20 13.55
CA LYS A 298 -8.60 -19.27 12.76
C LYS A 298 -7.82 -18.44 11.74
N GLY A 299 -6.49 -18.61 11.64
CA GLY A 299 -5.65 -17.99 10.63
C GLY A 299 -5.08 -16.62 10.98
N ARG A 300 -5.00 -16.25 12.28
CA ARG A 300 -4.44 -14.94 12.69
C ARG A 300 -2.95 -14.82 12.34
N SER A 301 -2.12 -15.76 12.74
CA SER A 301 -0.70 -15.85 12.38
C SER A 301 -0.51 -16.09 10.88
N THR A 302 -1.32 -16.99 10.29
CA THR A 302 -1.34 -17.23 8.83
C THR A 302 -1.56 -15.95 8.05
N LYS A 303 -2.47 -15.07 8.49
CA LYS A 303 -2.75 -13.77 7.84
C LYS A 303 -1.54 -12.85 7.89
N ALA A 304 -0.85 -12.76 9.05
CA ALA A 304 0.36 -11.95 9.18
C ALA A 304 1.47 -12.44 8.23
N LEU A 305 1.69 -13.77 8.20
CA LEU A 305 2.65 -14.41 7.31
C LEU A 305 2.30 -14.17 5.83
N ALA A 306 1.06 -14.47 5.44
CA ALA A 306 0.60 -14.38 4.06
C ALA A 306 0.54 -12.93 3.54
N ALA A 307 0.22 -11.96 4.38
CA ALA A 307 0.20 -10.55 3.99
C ALA A 307 1.61 -9.97 3.79
N SER A 308 2.65 -10.63 4.30
CA SER A 308 4.04 -10.15 4.28
C SER A 308 4.92 -10.89 3.29
N THR A 309 4.73 -12.21 3.12
CA THR A 309 5.57 -13.00 2.19
C THR A 309 5.27 -12.70 0.72
N PRO A 310 6.27 -12.66 -0.16
CA PRO A 310 6.05 -12.69 -1.61
C PRO A 310 5.69 -14.09 -2.13
N GLY A 311 5.71 -15.12 -1.26
CA GLY A 311 5.56 -16.52 -1.62
C GLY A 311 4.26 -17.16 -1.13
N VAL A 312 4.37 -18.41 -0.66
CA VAL A 312 3.24 -19.25 -0.27
C VAL A 312 3.38 -19.71 1.18
N VAL A 313 2.28 -19.67 1.93
CA VAL A 313 2.15 -20.23 3.28
C VAL A 313 1.39 -21.56 3.19
N TYR A 314 2.01 -22.65 3.58
CA TYR A 314 1.37 -23.94 3.79
C TYR A 314 0.88 -24.02 5.22
N ALA A 315 -0.43 -23.92 5.42
CA ALA A 315 -1.08 -23.88 6.72
C ALA A 315 -1.62 -25.24 7.09
N ILE A 316 -1.03 -25.86 8.10
CA ILE A 316 -1.34 -27.22 8.55
C ILE A 316 -2.11 -27.18 9.85
N ASP A 317 -3.31 -27.73 9.85
CA ASP A 317 -4.15 -27.86 11.05
C ASP A 317 -5.20 -28.95 10.79
N HIS A 318 -5.67 -29.64 11.82
CA HIS A 318 -6.80 -30.55 11.71
C HIS A 318 -8.15 -29.82 11.77
N TRP A 319 -8.19 -28.62 12.35
CA TRP A 319 -9.36 -27.75 12.57
C TRP A 319 -10.50 -28.44 13.33
N GLU A 320 -10.16 -29.31 14.27
CA GLU A 320 -11.12 -29.97 15.16
C GLU A 320 -11.14 -29.32 16.56
N GLY A 321 -10.22 -28.38 16.81
CA GLY A 321 -10.01 -27.73 18.11
C GLY A 321 -9.19 -28.58 19.09
N SER A 322 -8.59 -27.95 20.10
CA SER A 322 -7.90 -28.64 21.18
C SER A 322 -8.88 -29.12 22.27
N LYS A 323 -8.45 -30.08 23.09
CA LYS A 323 -9.29 -30.57 24.20
C LYS A 323 -9.65 -29.48 25.20
N ASP A 324 -8.73 -28.53 25.42
CA ASP A 324 -8.91 -27.41 26.35
C ASP A 324 -9.88 -26.34 25.81
N GLU A 325 -10.01 -26.23 24.47
CA GLU A 325 -10.96 -25.32 23.82
C GLU A 325 -12.39 -25.88 23.82
N ILE A 326 -12.56 -27.20 23.87
CA ILE A 326 -13.88 -27.87 23.86
C ILE A 326 -14.71 -27.48 25.10
N ASP A 327 -14.06 -27.09 26.19
CA ASP A 327 -14.69 -26.71 27.46
C ASP A 327 -14.85 -25.20 27.65
N SER A 328 -14.39 -24.39 26.70
CA SER A 328 -14.48 -22.92 26.73
C SER A 328 -15.67 -22.38 25.94
N THR A 329 -16.02 -21.09 26.17
CA THR A 329 -17.06 -20.35 25.41
C THR A 329 -16.76 -20.28 23.91
N HIS A 330 -15.56 -20.62 23.45
CA HIS A 330 -15.17 -20.71 22.03
C HIS A 330 -15.66 -22.02 21.38
N ALA A 331 -15.97 -23.04 22.17
CA ALA A 331 -16.50 -24.34 21.71
C ALA A 331 -17.86 -24.21 21.00
N GLU A 332 -18.65 -23.18 21.34
CA GLU A 332 -19.98 -23.01 20.77
C GLU A 332 -19.93 -22.70 19.26
N ALA A 333 -18.98 -21.88 18.82
CA ALA A 333 -18.79 -21.57 17.39
C ALA A 333 -18.26 -22.78 16.59
N VAL A 334 -17.47 -23.66 17.22
CA VAL A 334 -16.91 -24.87 16.61
C VAL A 334 -17.99 -25.98 16.50
N ARG A 335 -18.94 -26.02 17.44
CA ARG A 335 -20.00 -27.06 17.49
C ARG A 335 -21.19 -26.77 16.57
N LEU A 336 -21.41 -25.52 16.18
CA LEU A 336 -22.64 -25.11 15.48
C LEU A 336 -22.65 -25.33 13.96
N THR A 337 -21.49 -25.64 13.34
CA THR A 337 -21.42 -25.93 11.90
C THR A 337 -20.54 -27.12 11.60
N PRO A 338 -20.92 -28.03 10.69
CA PRO A 338 -20.00 -29.00 10.12
C PRO A 338 -18.80 -28.24 9.54
N ASP A 339 -17.59 -28.63 9.86
CA ASP A 339 -16.35 -27.92 9.50
C ASP A 339 -16.16 -26.51 10.12
N GLY A 340 -16.83 -26.20 11.26
CA GLY A 340 -16.93 -24.85 11.84
C GLY A 340 -15.62 -24.06 11.93
N LEU A 341 -14.55 -24.65 12.50
CA LEU A 341 -13.28 -23.97 12.64
C LEU A 341 -12.57 -23.79 11.29
N TYR A 342 -12.60 -24.81 10.43
CA TYR A 342 -12.04 -24.71 9.08
C TYR A 342 -12.78 -23.68 8.23
N ALA A 343 -14.12 -23.60 8.33
CA ALA A 343 -14.90 -22.62 7.61
C ALA A 343 -14.55 -21.18 8.04
N ILE A 344 -14.30 -20.94 9.33
CA ILE A 344 -13.83 -19.65 9.85
C ILE A 344 -12.45 -19.32 9.30
N PHE A 345 -11.49 -20.24 9.37
CA PHE A 345 -10.16 -20.09 8.78
C PHE A 345 -10.25 -19.76 7.29
N ALA A 346 -11.01 -20.55 6.53
CA ALA A 346 -11.16 -20.35 5.09
C ALA A 346 -11.81 -19.01 4.72
N ALA A 347 -12.77 -18.53 5.53
CA ALA A 347 -13.38 -17.22 5.34
C ALA A 347 -12.38 -16.08 5.62
N ASN A 348 -11.59 -16.19 6.70
CA ASN A 348 -10.57 -15.19 7.06
C ASN A 348 -9.44 -15.08 6.03
N LEU A 349 -9.13 -16.17 5.33
CA LEU A 349 -8.04 -16.27 4.34
C LEU A 349 -8.56 -16.45 2.91
N ALA A 350 -9.84 -16.15 2.64
CA ALA A 350 -10.48 -16.45 1.37
C ALA A 350 -9.71 -15.88 0.16
N THR A 351 -9.25 -14.65 0.26
CA THR A 351 -8.48 -13.98 -0.80
C THR A 351 -7.13 -14.65 -1.02
N GLU A 352 -6.40 -14.94 0.05
CA GLU A 352 -5.07 -15.56 -0.03
C GLU A 352 -5.15 -17.01 -0.54
N ILE A 353 -6.19 -17.74 -0.15
CA ILE A 353 -6.46 -19.11 -0.64
C ILE A 353 -6.82 -19.05 -2.14
N ALA A 354 -7.72 -18.18 -2.54
CA ALA A 354 -8.10 -18.02 -3.95
C ALA A 354 -6.93 -17.60 -4.84
N ALA A 355 -6.01 -16.79 -4.31
CA ALA A 355 -4.79 -16.38 -4.98
C ALA A 355 -3.66 -17.44 -4.95
N GLY A 356 -3.87 -18.59 -4.31
CA GLY A 356 -2.84 -19.63 -4.15
C GLY A 356 -1.68 -19.24 -3.22
N ARG A 357 -1.83 -18.18 -2.41
CA ARG A 357 -0.83 -17.70 -1.46
C ARG A 357 -0.91 -18.39 -0.10
N VAL A 358 -2.04 -18.96 0.22
CA VAL A 358 -2.25 -19.86 1.37
C VAL A 358 -2.77 -21.18 0.86
N VAL A 359 -2.09 -22.26 1.23
CA VAL A 359 -2.47 -23.64 0.90
C VAL A 359 -2.83 -24.36 2.20
N PRO A 360 -4.13 -24.53 2.51
CA PRO A 360 -4.57 -25.28 3.69
C PRO A 360 -4.26 -26.78 3.54
N ILE A 361 -3.72 -27.38 4.58
CA ILE A 361 -3.50 -28.83 4.70
C ILE A 361 -4.28 -29.33 5.91
N ARG A 362 -5.48 -29.86 5.68
CA ARG A 362 -6.35 -30.35 6.75
C ARG A 362 -5.89 -31.73 7.23
N ALA A 363 -5.07 -31.74 8.26
CA ALA A 363 -4.48 -32.94 8.84
C ALA A 363 -3.86 -32.63 10.22
N ASP A 364 -3.65 -33.62 11.04
CA ASP A 364 -2.74 -33.50 12.20
C ASP A 364 -1.30 -33.24 11.72
N SER A 365 -0.40 -32.89 12.65
CA SER A 365 0.97 -32.50 12.29
C SER A 365 1.75 -33.59 11.57
N VAL A 366 1.51 -34.88 11.89
CA VAL A 366 2.22 -36.03 11.28
C VAL A 366 1.71 -36.32 9.86
N ALA A 367 0.40 -36.42 9.69
CA ALA A 367 -0.21 -36.60 8.37
C ALA A 367 -0.01 -35.38 7.49
N GLY A 368 -0.04 -34.19 8.08
CA GLY A 368 0.25 -32.92 7.40
C GLY A 368 1.65 -32.87 6.83
N ALA A 369 2.66 -33.35 7.55
CA ALA A 369 4.02 -33.44 7.05
C ALA A 369 4.17 -34.39 5.84
N ALA A 370 3.41 -35.51 5.82
CA ALA A 370 3.39 -36.40 4.67
C ALA A 370 2.81 -35.71 3.44
N ARG A 371 1.67 -35.02 3.57
CA ARG A 371 1.06 -34.23 2.48
C ARG A 371 1.92 -33.07 2.03
N LEU A 372 2.57 -32.37 2.97
CA LEU A 372 3.49 -31.30 2.66
C LEU A 372 4.66 -31.79 1.79
N ARG A 373 5.20 -32.97 2.08
CA ARG A 373 6.29 -33.59 1.30
C ARG A 373 5.86 -33.83 -0.14
N GLU A 374 4.64 -34.30 -0.37
CA GLU A 374 4.08 -34.48 -1.71
C GLU A 374 3.94 -33.14 -2.46
N LEU A 375 3.44 -32.09 -1.77
CA LEU A 375 3.24 -30.76 -2.35
C LEU A 375 4.55 -30.03 -2.64
N LEU A 376 5.55 -30.16 -1.79
CA LEU A 376 6.84 -29.51 -1.97
C LEU A 376 7.73 -30.24 -2.98
N GLY A 377 7.69 -31.58 -3.04
CA GLY A 377 8.67 -32.38 -3.76
C GLY A 377 10.08 -32.13 -3.21
N ASP A 378 11.02 -31.72 -4.07
CA ASP A 378 12.40 -31.42 -3.68
C ASP A 378 12.58 -29.99 -3.10
N ARG A 379 11.54 -29.15 -3.13
CA ARG A 379 11.61 -27.77 -2.61
C ARG A 379 11.72 -27.81 -1.07
N LYS A 380 12.39 -26.77 -0.55
CA LYS A 380 12.57 -26.58 0.88
C LYS A 380 11.90 -25.30 1.36
N ALA A 381 11.51 -25.28 2.62
CA ALA A 381 10.91 -24.13 3.27
C ALA A 381 11.98 -23.12 3.72
N ASP A 382 11.71 -21.85 3.54
CA ASP A 382 12.55 -20.77 4.07
C ASP A 382 12.24 -20.46 5.54
N MET A 383 11.05 -20.86 6.00
CA MET A 383 10.59 -20.66 7.36
C MET A 383 9.63 -21.79 7.76
N VAL A 384 9.78 -22.28 8.97
CA VAL A 384 8.84 -23.17 9.65
C VAL A 384 8.43 -22.53 10.97
N PHE A 385 7.14 -22.34 11.18
CA PHE A 385 6.53 -21.82 12.40
C PHE A 385 5.64 -22.88 13.05
N ILE A 386 5.89 -23.20 14.33
CA ILE A 386 5.21 -24.25 15.09
C ILE A 386 4.41 -23.63 16.23
N ASP A 387 3.08 -23.80 16.20
CA ASP A 387 2.13 -23.24 17.16
C ASP A 387 0.89 -24.14 17.28
N CYS A 388 1.10 -25.41 17.68
CA CYS A 388 0.01 -26.37 17.79
C CYS A 388 -0.16 -26.90 19.21
N ASP A 389 0.05 -28.19 19.48
CA ASP A 389 -0.04 -28.76 20.81
C ASP A 389 1.19 -28.39 21.64
N HIS A 390 0.99 -27.89 22.87
CA HIS A 390 2.04 -27.37 23.76
C HIS A 390 2.65 -28.42 24.70
N SER A 391 2.23 -29.71 24.57
CA SER A 391 2.85 -30.79 25.33
C SER A 391 4.29 -31.03 24.84
N TYR A 392 5.17 -31.42 25.76
CA TYR A 392 6.58 -31.70 25.45
C TYR A 392 6.73 -32.69 24.28
N GLU A 393 6.00 -33.79 24.31
CA GLU A 393 6.10 -34.84 23.29
C GLU A 393 5.63 -34.37 21.91
N ALA A 394 4.59 -33.53 21.85
CA ALA A 394 4.10 -32.99 20.61
C ALA A 394 5.09 -31.97 20.03
N VAL A 395 5.53 -30.99 20.81
CA VAL A 395 6.49 -29.99 20.39
C VAL A 395 7.81 -30.61 19.94
N LYS A 396 8.32 -31.60 20.72
CA LYS A 396 9.53 -32.35 20.36
C LYS A 396 9.40 -33.02 19.00
N ARG A 397 8.34 -33.79 18.82
CA ARG A 397 8.03 -34.47 17.55
C ARG A 397 7.96 -33.49 16.39
N ASP A 398 7.25 -32.37 16.55
CA ASP A 398 7.01 -31.42 15.49
C ASP A 398 8.29 -30.64 15.15
N ILE A 399 9.13 -30.30 16.11
CA ILE A 399 10.47 -29.74 15.87
C ILE A 399 11.32 -30.72 15.05
N GLU A 400 11.41 -31.99 15.47
CA GLU A 400 12.20 -33.01 14.77
C GLU A 400 11.69 -33.26 13.36
N LEU A 401 10.37 -33.31 13.15
CA LEU A 401 9.73 -33.60 11.90
C LEU A 401 9.87 -32.42 10.92
N TYR A 402 9.49 -31.23 11.34
CA TYR A 402 9.38 -30.08 10.43
C TYR A 402 10.72 -29.40 10.13
N ARG A 403 11.74 -29.53 10.99
CA ARG A 403 13.08 -29.08 10.64
C ARG A 403 13.66 -29.77 9.41
N THR A 404 13.17 -30.95 9.05
CA THR A 404 13.61 -31.69 7.84
C THR A 404 13.19 -31.01 6.54
N PHE A 405 12.20 -30.14 6.60
CA PHE A 405 11.71 -29.37 5.45
C PHE A 405 12.50 -28.07 5.21
N LEU A 406 13.27 -27.59 6.18
CA LEU A 406 13.99 -26.33 6.07
C LEU A 406 15.12 -26.38 5.03
N ALA A 407 15.25 -25.28 4.30
CA ALA A 407 16.41 -24.98 3.48
C ALA A 407 17.63 -24.65 4.36
N PRO A 408 18.85 -24.79 3.84
CA PRO A 408 20.04 -24.24 4.52
C PRO A 408 19.88 -22.74 4.74
N GLY A 409 19.99 -22.28 6.00
CA GLY A 409 19.74 -20.89 6.39
C GLY A 409 18.27 -20.50 6.55
N GLY A 410 17.35 -21.47 6.44
CA GLY A 410 15.94 -21.28 6.79
C GLY A 410 15.73 -21.10 8.29
N ILE A 411 14.63 -20.48 8.67
CA ILE A 411 14.29 -20.17 10.07
C ILE A 411 13.34 -21.22 10.61
N LEU A 412 13.72 -21.86 11.72
CA LEU A 412 12.83 -22.63 12.58
C LEU A 412 12.38 -21.73 13.72
N CYS A 413 11.08 -21.58 13.90
CA CYS A 413 10.52 -20.79 15.00
C CYS A 413 9.23 -21.41 15.53
N GLY A 414 8.77 -20.94 16.67
CA GLY A 414 7.50 -21.37 17.26
C GLY A 414 7.07 -20.43 18.37
N HIS A 415 5.92 -20.68 18.94
CA HIS A 415 5.23 -19.84 19.92
C HIS A 415 5.31 -20.44 21.34
N ASP A 416 4.75 -19.74 22.32
CA ASP A 416 4.53 -20.17 23.73
C ASP A 416 5.79 -20.56 24.52
N TYR A 417 6.95 -19.94 24.20
CA TYR A 417 8.12 -20.05 25.06
C TYR A 417 7.96 -19.13 26.28
N GLU A 418 7.09 -19.53 27.19
CA GLU A 418 6.75 -18.78 28.40
C GLU A 418 6.44 -19.72 29.58
N PRO A 419 6.38 -19.22 30.84
CA PRO A 419 6.10 -20.05 32.01
C PRO A 419 4.80 -20.86 31.95
N GLY A 420 3.81 -20.41 31.16
CA GLY A 420 2.57 -21.13 30.89
C GLY A 420 2.74 -22.35 29.97
N GLY A 421 3.84 -22.41 29.20
CA GLY A 421 4.15 -23.48 28.25
C GLY A 421 5.35 -24.35 28.64
N PRO A 422 5.33 -25.09 29.80
CA PRO A 422 6.50 -25.83 30.27
C PRO A 422 6.98 -26.90 29.28
N GLY A 423 6.08 -27.51 28.52
CA GLY A 423 6.43 -28.49 27.49
C GLY A 423 7.20 -27.87 26.33
N VAL A 424 6.80 -26.69 25.91
CA VAL A 424 7.49 -25.90 24.87
C VAL A 424 8.90 -25.52 25.35
N ILE A 425 9.03 -24.98 26.57
CA ILE A 425 10.33 -24.62 27.16
C ILE A 425 11.28 -25.82 27.18
N GLN A 426 10.80 -26.95 27.63
CA GLN A 426 11.60 -28.17 27.72
C GLN A 426 12.07 -28.64 26.34
N ALA A 427 11.18 -28.75 25.37
CA ALA A 427 11.50 -29.22 24.02
C ALA A 427 12.44 -28.28 23.27
N VAL A 428 12.22 -26.98 23.37
CA VAL A 428 13.07 -25.98 22.72
C VAL A 428 14.49 -25.97 23.30
N ASN A 429 14.63 -26.01 24.65
CA ASN A 429 15.93 -26.07 25.29
C ASN A 429 16.73 -27.33 24.91
N GLU A 430 16.04 -28.47 24.73
CA GLU A 430 16.68 -29.74 24.33
C GLU A 430 17.08 -29.75 22.86
N LEU A 431 16.19 -29.31 21.97
CA LEU A 431 16.32 -29.58 20.54
C LEU A 431 16.79 -28.38 19.70
N VAL A 432 16.73 -27.17 20.25
CA VAL A 432 17.07 -25.94 19.52
C VAL A 432 18.18 -25.15 20.27
N PRO A 433 19.37 -25.74 20.48
CA PRO A 433 20.43 -25.08 21.24
C PRO A 433 20.84 -23.77 20.56
N GLY A 434 20.98 -22.69 21.37
CA GLY A 434 21.34 -21.37 20.89
C GLY A 434 20.23 -20.65 20.14
N PHE A 435 18.96 -20.96 20.42
CA PHE A 435 17.82 -20.18 19.96
C PHE A 435 17.86 -18.76 20.51
N SER A 436 17.10 -17.89 19.91
CA SER A 436 16.87 -16.49 20.32
C SER A 436 15.37 -16.25 20.51
N MET A 437 15.03 -15.19 21.25
CA MET A 437 13.66 -14.72 21.35
C MET A 437 13.36 -13.69 20.28
N GLY A 438 12.21 -13.86 19.66
CA GLY A 438 11.62 -12.91 18.71
C GLY A 438 10.71 -11.89 19.39
N GLY A 439 9.54 -11.63 18.84
CA GLY A 439 8.50 -10.85 19.51
C GLY A 439 7.80 -11.69 20.58
N GLY A 440 7.58 -11.13 21.77
CA GLY A 440 6.81 -11.81 22.83
C GLY A 440 7.35 -13.17 23.21
N THR A 441 6.55 -14.23 23.03
CA THR A 441 6.85 -15.62 23.38
C THR A 441 7.42 -16.45 22.23
N ILE A 442 7.69 -15.82 21.09
CA ILE A 442 8.25 -16.50 19.91
C ILE A 442 9.74 -16.83 20.13
N TRP A 443 10.10 -18.09 19.98
CA TRP A 443 11.49 -18.57 19.90
C TRP A 443 11.89 -18.81 18.44
N PHE A 444 13.17 -18.64 18.09
CA PHE A 444 13.66 -18.92 16.74
C PHE A 444 15.15 -19.28 16.66
N ARG A 445 15.49 -19.99 15.59
CA ARG A 445 16.86 -20.37 15.26
C ARG A 445 17.05 -20.36 13.75
#